data_be8f39b293f68b4ebb3cd1cec0754e24
#
_entry.id   be8f39b293f68b4ebb3cd1cec0754e24
#
_cell.length_a   1.000
_cell.length_b   1.000
_cell.length_c   1.000
_cell.angle_alpha   90.00
_cell.angle_beta   90.00
_cell.angle_gamma   90.00
#
_symmetry.space_group_name_H-M   'P 1'
#
loop_
_entity.id
_entity.type
_entity.pdbx_description
1 polymer ?
#
loop_
_entity_poly.entity_id
_entity_poly.type
_entity_poly.pdbx_seq_one_letter_code
_entity_poly.pdbx_strand_id
1 'polypeptide(L)'
;MNLKFNHKIMSVKIRLQRHGKKGKPFFHIVVADARARRDGRFIEKLGIYNPITNPATIELDVDSAVKWLNNGAQPTDTARAILSYKGALYKKHLQGGVAKGAFDEAEAEKRFNAWLEAKEAAVNAKKDGLTQSKEAAKKAALEAEAKVNEARIAAAAQAEADAKAAEEAANAEPVAEETTEETPAAEAEGTEAEA
;
A
#
# COMPACT_ATOMS: atom_id res chain seq x y z
N MET A 1 8.12 -37.17 50.97
CA MET A 1 8.02 -35.74 50.62
C MET A 1 8.55 -35.54 49.21
N ASN A 2 7.65 -35.49 48.20
CA ASN A 2 8.02 -35.22 46.81
C ASN A 2 8.15 -33.73 46.63
N LEU A 3 9.37 -33.22 46.64
CA LEU A 3 9.67 -31.86 46.22
C LEU A 3 9.46 -31.77 44.72
N LYS A 4 8.28 -31.31 44.34
CA LYS A 4 8.02 -30.83 42.94
C LYS A 4 8.91 -29.62 42.75
N PHE A 5 10.09 -29.83 42.21
CA PHE A 5 10.91 -28.77 41.63
C PHE A 5 10.13 -28.20 40.45
N ASN A 6 9.36 -27.15 40.70
CA ASN A 6 8.88 -26.28 39.64
C ASN A 6 10.11 -25.65 38.99
N HIS A 7 10.72 -26.38 38.07
CA HIS A 7 11.66 -25.82 37.12
C HIS A 7 10.84 -24.82 36.32
N LYS A 8 10.88 -23.58 36.76
CA LYS A 8 10.35 -22.45 36.01
C LYS A 8 11.22 -22.32 34.76
N ILE A 9 10.89 -23.12 33.75
CA ILE A 9 11.59 -23.20 32.48
C ILE A 9 11.64 -21.78 31.94
N MET A 10 12.84 -21.19 31.91
CA MET A 10 13.10 -19.90 31.31
C MET A 10 12.96 -20.10 29.80
N SER A 11 11.73 -20.01 29.30
CA SER A 11 11.45 -20.24 27.90
C SER A 11 11.84 -18.98 27.09
N VAL A 12 12.78 -19.17 26.18
CA VAL A 12 13.09 -18.19 25.15
C VAL A 12 12.00 -18.26 24.08
N LYS A 13 11.50 -17.11 23.66
CA LYS A 13 10.47 -17.00 22.62
C LYS A 13 10.96 -16.21 21.41
N ILE A 14 10.56 -16.66 20.23
CA ILE A 14 10.67 -15.87 19.00
C ILE A 14 9.35 -15.11 18.84
N ARG A 15 9.43 -13.78 18.85
CA ARG A 15 8.24 -12.91 18.82
C ARG A 15 8.48 -11.64 18.04
N LEU A 16 7.40 -10.92 17.76
CA LEU A 16 7.43 -9.63 17.10
C LEU A 16 7.50 -8.50 18.13
N GLN A 17 8.43 -7.57 17.94
CA GLN A 17 8.45 -6.28 18.61
C GLN A 17 7.91 -5.22 17.66
N ARG A 18 7.04 -4.34 18.18
CA ARG A 18 6.45 -3.28 17.37
C ARG A 18 7.32 -2.04 17.40
N HIS A 19 7.63 -1.56 16.20
CA HIS A 19 8.31 -0.29 15.93
C HIS A 19 7.49 0.54 14.93
N GLY A 20 8.02 1.68 14.50
CA GLY A 20 7.37 2.55 13.53
C GLY A 20 6.44 3.59 14.16
N LYS A 21 5.75 4.35 13.31
CA LYS A 21 4.88 5.47 13.68
C LYS A 21 3.40 5.03 13.83
N LYS A 22 2.55 5.95 14.33
CA LYS A 22 1.10 5.77 14.33
C LYS A 22 0.60 5.58 12.89
N GLY A 23 -0.21 4.55 12.64
CA GLY A 23 -0.69 4.21 11.30
C GLY A 23 0.31 3.49 10.38
N LYS A 24 1.62 3.47 10.69
CA LYS A 24 2.66 2.78 9.91
C LYS A 24 3.45 1.81 10.79
N PRO A 25 2.86 0.64 11.15
CA PRO A 25 3.53 -0.35 11.98
C PRO A 25 4.68 -1.01 11.22
N PHE A 26 5.75 -1.27 11.96
CA PHE A 26 6.93 -1.99 11.51
C PHE A 26 7.35 -2.92 12.62
N PHE A 27 7.74 -4.15 12.30
CA PHE A 27 8.02 -5.14 13.33
C PHE A 27 9.42 -5.71 13.17
N HIS A 28 10.10 -5.87 14.30
CA HIS A 28 11.31 -6.67 14.38
C HIS A 28 10.96 -8.09 14.85
N ILE A 29 11.52 -9.08 14.18
CA ILE A 29 11.45 -10.48 14.59
C ILE A 29 12.64 -10.71 15.52
N VAL A 30 12.35 -10.98 16.80
CA VAL A 30 13.37 -11.05 17.82
C VAL A 30 13.25 -12.30 18.67
N VAL A 31 14.39 -12.72 19.20
CA VAL A 31 14.51 -13.73 20.24
C VAL A 31 14.58 -13.02 21.58
N ALA A 32 13.68 -13.33 22.48
CA ALA A 32 13.61 -12.69 23.78
C ALA A 32 13.12 -13.65 24.87
N ASP A 33 13.43 -13.33 26.12
CA ASP A 33 12.87 -14.03 27.28
C ASP A 33 11.34 -13.86 27.31
N ALA A 34 10.65 -14.95 27.64
CA ALA A 34 9.18 -14.96 27.76
C ALA A 34 8.63 -13.92 28.75
N ARG A 35 9.39 -13.56 29.78
CA ARG A 35 9.03 -12.60 30.81
C ARG A 35 9.22 -11.14 30.42
N ALA A 36 10.10 -10.90 29.41
CA ALA A 36 10.40 -9.55 28.96
C ALA A 36 9.14 -8.90 28.33
N ARG A 37 8.98 -7.59 28.50
CA ARG A 37 7.90 -6.82 27.85
C ARG A 37 8.01 -6.97 26.34
N ARG A 38 6.90 -6.82 25.60
CA ARG A 38 6.84 -6.98 24.13
C ARG A 38 7.95 -6.19 23.42
N ASP A 39 8.08 -4.91 23.71
CA ASP A 39 9.02 -3.98 23.08
C ASP A 39 10.26 -3.72 23.97
N GLY A 40 10.54 -4.62 24.93
CA GLY A 40 11.65 -4.53 25.86
C GLY A 40 12.92 -5.15 25.31
N ARG A 41 13.83 -5.49 26.25
CA ARG A 41 15.12 -6.08 25.92
C ARG A 41 14.94 -7.41 25.20
N PHE A 42 15.69 -7.61 24.14
CA PHE A 42 15.77 -8.85 23.36
C PHE A 42 17.21 -9.41 23.38
N ILE A 43 17.38 -10.68 23.04
CA ILE A 43 18.65 -11.36 22.97
C ILE A 43 19.29 -11.14 21.61
N GLU A 44 18.51 -11.43 20.55
CA GLU A 44 18.97 -11.33 19.17
C GLU A 44 17.82 -10.89 18.25
N LYS A 45 18.14 -10.11 17.22
CA LYS A 45 17.24 -9.73 16.16
C LYS A 45 17.45 -10.63 14.95
N LEU A 46 16.43 -11.41 14.59
CA LEU A 46 16.47 -12.33 13.46
C LEU A 46 16.06 -11.68 12.13
N GLY A 47 15.33 -10.59 12.19
CA GLY A 47 14.85 -9.99 10.96
C GLY A 47 13.81 -8.89 11.16
N ILE A 48 13.14 -8.57 10.04
CA ILE A 48 12.19 -7.47 9.93
C ILE A 48 10.93 -7.97 9.23
N TYR A 49 9.78 -7.46 9.67
CA TYR A 49 8.48 -7.68 9.05
C TYR A 49 7.76 -6.36 8.84
N ASN A 50 7.47 -6.03 7.59
CA ASN A 50 6.69 -4.86 7.20
C ASN A 50 5.35 -5.30 6.58
N PRO A 51 4.23 -5.10 7.28
CA PRO A 51 2.90 -5.46 6.78
C PRO A 51 2.27 -4.43 5.85
N ILE A 52 2.86 -3.22 5.73
CA ILE A 52 2.26 -2.12 4.95
C ILE A 52 2.35 -2.38 3.45
N THR A 53 3.40 -3.07 3.02
CA THR A 53 3.61 -3.43 1.62
C THR A 53 2.71 -4.59 1.21
N ASN A 54 2.27 -4.62 -0.05
CA ASN A 54 1.54 -5.76 -0.61
C ASN A 54 2.31 -6.29 -1.84
N PRO A 55 2.86 -7.49 -1.78
CA PRO A 55 2.95 -8.39 -0.64
C PRO A 55 3.83 -7.85 0.50
N ALA A 56 3.57 -8.32 1.73
CA ALA A 56 4.33 -7.91 2.92
C ALA A 56 5.82 -8.21 2.76
N THR A 57 6.68 -7.25 3.14
CA THR A 57 8.13 -7.43 3.08
C THR A 57 8.62 -8.13 4.34
N ILE A 58 9.29 -9.25 4.16
CA ILE A 58 9.87 -10.05 5.24
C ILE A 58 11.35 -10.28 4.93
N GLU A 59 12.21 -9.75 5.77
CA GLU A 59 13.64 -10.04 5.77
C GLU A 59 13.93 -10.87 7.01
N LEU A 60 14.47 -12.07 6.83
CA LEU A 60 14.71 -13.01 7.92
C LEU A 60 16.01 -13.76 7.66
N ASP A 61 16.87 -13.79 8.68
CA ASP A 61 17.99 -14.74 8.73
C ASP A 61 17.45 -16.13 9.11
N VAL A 62 17.39 -16.99 8.09
CA VAL A 62 16.82 -18.34 8.22
C VAL A 62 17.75 -19.20 9.09
N ASP A 63 19.06 -19.04 8.98
CA ASP A 63 20.03 -19.88 9.67
C ASP A 63 20.05 -19.60 11.18
N SER A 64 20.10 -18.35 11.56
CA SER A 64 19.97 -17.94 12.96
C SER A 64 18.61 -18.36 13.54
N ALA A 65 17.52 -18.24 12.76
CA ALA A 65 16.21 -18.68 13.21
C ALA A 65 16.16 -20.19 13.47
N VAL A 66 16.72 -21.01 12.57
CA VAL A 66 16.81 -22.47 12.74
C VAL A 66 17.67 -22.84 13.94
N LYS A 67 18.81 -22.17 14.13
CA LYS A 67 19.67 -22.36 15.31
C LYS A 67 18.91 -22.14 16.62
N TRP A 68 18.15 -21.05 16.73
CA TRP A 68 17.34 -20.77 17.92
C TRP A 68 16.20 -21.77 18.11
N LEU A 69 15.55 -22.20 17.01
CA LEU A 69 14.53 -23.24 17.06
C LEU A 69 15.09 -24.59 17.53
N ASN A 70 16.32 -24.94 17.14
CA ASN A 70 17.02 -26.15 17.60
C ASN A 70 17.41 -26.02 19.08
N ASN A 71 17.77 -24.84 19.55
CA ASN A 71 18.05 -24.54 20.96
C ASN A 71 16.76 -24.47 21.82
N GLY A 72 15.59 -24.76 21.24
CA GLY A 72 14.32 -24.84 21.99
C GLY A 72 13.55 -23.53 22.11
N ALA A 73 13.91 -22.48 21.37
CA ALA A 73 13.12 -21.24 21.33
C ALA A 73 11.71 -21.51 20.76
N GLN A 74 10.68 -21.05 21.46
CA GLN A 74 9.29 -21.24 21.07
C GLN A 74 8.78 -20.04 20.29
N PRO A 75 8.38 -20.18 19.01
CA PRO A 75 7.78 -19.10 18.27
C PRO A 75 6.35 -18.83 18.73
N THR A 76 5.94 -17.56 18.78
CA THR A 76 4.52 -17.17 18.88
C THR A 76 3.80 -17.52 17.56
N ASP A 77 2.48 -17.58 17.56
CA ASP A 77 1.70 -18.02 16.39
C ASP A 77 2.00 -17.18 15.14
N THR A 78 2.03 -15.85 15.28
CA THR A 78 2.40 -14.96 14.16
C THR A 78 3.85 -15.16 13.72
N ALA A 79 4.79 -15.30 14.65
CA ALA A 79 6.19 -15.59 14.30
C ALA A 79 6.32 -16.94 13.60
N ARG A 80 5.58 -17.96 14.04
CA ARG A 80 5.55 -19.29 13.41
C ARG A 80 5.07 -19.20 11.96
N ALA A 81 4.00 -18.43 11.69
CA ALA A 81 3.53 -18.21 10.33
C ALA A 81 4.60 -17.56 9.43
N ILE A 82 5.30 -16.54 9.94
CA ILE A 82 6.39 -15.86 9.22
C ILE A 82 7.58 -16.80 8.98
N LEU A 83 7.99 -17.57 10.00
CA LEU A 83 9.08 -18.56 9.90
C LEU A 83 8.73 -19.67 8.90
N SER A 84 7.48 -20.12 8.87
CA SER A 84 6.97 -21.08 7.89
C SER A 84 7.01 -20.47 6.48
N TYR A 85 6.56 -19.24 6.32
CA TYR A 85 6.54 -18.54 5.03
C TYR A 85 7.93 -18.39 4.43
N LYS A 86 8.96 -18.12 5.25
CA LYS A 86 10.37 -18.01 4.83
C LYS A 86 11.12 -19.35 4.82
N GLY A 87 10.47 -20.43 5.22
CA GLY A 87 11.04 -21.79 5.15
C GLY A 87 11.93 -22.19 6.32
N ALA A 88 12.05 -21.38 7.37
CA ALA A 88 12.89 -21.75 8.54
C ALA A 88 12.40 -23.03 9.22
N LEU A 89 11.09 -23.23 9.33
CA LEU A 89 10.53 -24.48 9.87
C LEU A 89 10.78 -25.66 8.96
N TYR A 90 10.75 -25.46 7.64
CA TYR A 90 11.04 -26.50 6.65
C TYR A 90 12.51 -26.90 6.69
N LYS A 91 13.44 -25.93 6.75
CA LYS A 91 14.89 -26.19 6.89
C LYS A 91 15.19 -26.96 8.18
N LYS A 92 14.56 -26.58 9.30
CA LYS A 92 14.65 -27.35 10.56
C LYS A 92 14.16 -28.80 10.39
N HIS A 93 13.04 -29.01 9.68
CA HIS A 93 12.50 -30.34 9.44
C HIS A 93 13.48 -31.21 8.62
N LEU A 94 14.06 -30.63 7.55
CA LEU A 94 15.07 -31.31 6.75
C LEU A 94 16.31 -31.66 7.55
N GLN A 95 16.83 -30.75 8.38
CA GLN A 95 17.95 -31.05 9.28
C GLN A 95 17.61 -32.18 10.26
N GLY A 96 16.39 -32.23 10.77
CA GLY A 96 15.90 -33.34 11.58
C GLY A 96 15.83 -34.66 10.82
N GLY A 97 15.59 -34.64 9.51
CA GLY A 97 15.66 -35.79 8.62
C GLY A 97 17.08 -36.32 8.44
N VAL A 98 18.04 -35.41 8.20
CA VAL A 98 19.48 -35.73 8.12
C VAL A 98 19.97 -36.34 9.42
N ALA A 99 19.63 -35.75 10.57
CA ALA A 99 20.01 -36.28 11.89
C ALA A 99 19.45 -37.68 12.18
N LYS A 100 18.33 -38.05 11.55
CA LYS A 100 17.73 -39.39 11.64
C LYS A 100 18.25 -40.35 10.58
N GLY A 101 19.11 -39.93 9.66
CA GLY A 101 19.67 -40.76 8.59
C GLY A 101 18.67 -41.04 7.44
N ALA A 102 17.63 -40.22 7.28
CA ALA A 102 16.63 -40.43 6.22
C ALA A 102 17.14 -40.04 4.83
N PHE A 103 18.04 -39.08 4.74
CA PHE A 103 18.70 -38.57 3.52
C PHE A 103 19.94 -37.75 3.89
N ASP A 104 20.80 -37.50 2.91
CA ASP A 104 22.03 -36.76 3.07
C ASP A 104 21.81 -35.24 3.15
N GLU A 105 22.80 -34.52 3.65
CA GLU A 105 22.77 -33.06 3.78
C GLU A 105 22.65 -32.38 2.40
N ALA A 106 23.36 -32.87 1.38
CA ALA A 106 23.27 -32.36 0.01
C ALA A 106 21.86 -32.51 -0.58
N GLU A 107 21.16 -33.59 -0.24
CA GLU A 107 19.77 -33.78 -0.67
C GLU A 107 18.81 -32.86 0.09
N ALA A 108 19.07 -32.61 1.38
CA ALA A 108 18.30 -31.63 2.16
C ALA A 108 18.41 -30.22 1.57
N GLU A 109 19.61 -29.78 1.23
CA GLU A 109 19.84 -28.47 0.60
C GLU A 109 19.15 -28.38 -0.79
N LYS A 110 19.26 -29.40 -1.60
CA LYS A 110 18.60 -29.46 -2.90
C LYS A 110 17.08 -29.32 -2.78
N ARG A 111 16.48 -30.01 -1.84
CA ARG A 111 15.04 -29.93 -1.55
C ARG A 111 14.64 -28.53 -1.04
N PHE A 112 15.48 -27.95 -0.20
CA PHE A 112 15.25 -26.60 0.33
C PHE A 112 15.32 -25.55 -0.77
N ASN A 113 16.32 -25.62 -1.63
CA ASN A 113 16.51 -24.67 -2.73
C ASN A 113 15.37 -24.76 -3.76
N ALA A 114 14.95 -25.97 -4.14
CA ALA A 114 13.80 -26.18 -5.02
C ALA A 114 12.51 -25.58 -4.43
N TRP A 115 12.29 -25.74 -3.12
CA TRP A 115 11.16 -25.13 -2.44
C TRP A 115 11.25 -23.60 -2.45
N LEU A 116 12.43 -23.03 -2.25
CA LEU A 116 12.69 -21.58 -2.21
C LEU A 116 12.41 -20.95 -3.57
N GLU A 117 12.92 -21.56 -4.66
CA GLU A 117 12.67 -21.12 -6.03
C GLU A 117 11.17 -21.12 -6.38
N ALA A 118 10.46 -22.21 -6.04
CA ALA A 118 9.01 -22.29 -6.25
C ALA A 118 8.25 -21.21 -5.48
N LYS A 119 8.72 -20.88 -4.27
CA LYS A 119 8.12 -19.85 -3.43
C LYS A 119 8.38 -18.44 -3.96
N GLU A 120 9.59 -18.17 -4.40
CA GLU A 120 9.97 -16.89 -5.01
C GLU A 120 9.21 -16.66 -6.32
N ALA A 121 9.09 -17.67 -7.17
CA ALA A 121 8.30 -17.60 -8.39
C ALA A 121 6.83 -17.23 -8.09
N ALA A 122 6.21 -17.87 -7.09
CA ALA A 122 4.84 -17.57 -6.68
C ALA A 122 4.68 -16.15 -6.12
N VAL A 123 5.68 -15.65 -5.37
CA VAL A 123 5.67 -14.27 -4.84
C VAL A 123 5.86 -13.25 -5.96
N ASN A 124 6.75 -13.52 -6.91
CA ASN A 124 7.00 -12.64 -8.05
C ASN A 124 5.77 -12.59 -8.97
N ALA A 125 5.17 -13.72 -9.29
CA ALA A 125 3.92 -13.76 -10.06
C ALA A 125 2.80 -12.92 -9.39
N LYS A 126 2.69 -12.96 -8.07
CA LYS A 126 1.74 -12.12 -7.34
C LYS A 126 2.09 -10.64 -7.41
N LYS A 127 3.38 -10.26 -7.33
CA LYS A 127 3.82 -8.87 -7.50
C LYS A 127 3.48 -8.35 -8.89
N ASP A 128 3.80 -9.14 -9.92
CA ASP A 128 3.56 -8.77 -11.32
C ASP A 128 2.05 -8.63 -11.59
N GLY A 129 1.23 -9.54 -11.09
CA GLY A 129 -0.22 -9.42 -11.19
C GLY A 129 -0.78 -8.17 -10.49
N LEU A 130 -0.22 -7.78 -9.34
CA LEU A 130 -0.61 -6.56 -8.63
C LEU A 130 -0.14 -5.27 -9.35
N THR A 131 1.04 -5.29 -9.98
CA THR A 131 1.53 -4.15 -10.77
C THR A 131 0.69 -3.98 -12.03
N GLN A 132 0.46 -5.06 -12.78
CA GLN A 132 -0.40 -5.05 -13.96
C GLN A 132 -1.83 -4.57 -13.66
N SER A 133 -2.43 -5.05 -12.58
CA SER A 133 -3.77 -4.62 -12.19
C SER A 133 -3.83 -3.13 -11.83
N LYS A 134 -2.80 -2.59 -11.18
CA LYS A 134 -2.69 -1.17 -10.86
C LYS A 134 -2.49 -0.31 -12.10
N GLU A 135 -1.65 -0.77 -13.03
CA GLU A 135 -1.40 -0.08 -14.30
C GLU A 135 -2.64 -0.08 -15.18
N ALA A 136 -3.34 -1.21 -15.27
CA ALA A 136 -4.60 -1.31 -16.00
C ALA A 136 -5.69 -0.39 -15.40
N ALA A 137 -5.81 -0.37 -14.08
CA ALA A 137 -6.74 0.53 -13.40
C ALA A 137 -6.39 2.01 -13.62
N LYS A 138 -5.09 2.36 -13.57
CA LYS A 138 -4.62 3.72 -13.84
C LYS A 138 -4.89 4.13 -15.30
N LYS A 139 -4.64 3.24 -16.25
CA LYS A 139 -4.90 3.48 -17.67
C LYS A 139 -6.39 3.68 -17.94
N ALA A 140 -7.23 2.82 -17.37
CA ALA A 140 -8.69 2.96 -17.47
C ALA A 140 -9.21 4.27 -16.84
N ALA A 141 -8.65 4.69 -15.71
CA ALA A 141 -8.98 5.97 -15.09
C ALA A 141 -8.57 7.16 -15.96
N LEU A 142 -7.37 7.14 -16.55
CA LEU A 142 -6.91 8.19 -17.47
C LEU A 142 -7.78 8.27 -18.75
N GLU A 143 -8.16 7.12 -19.31
CA GLU A 143 -9.06 7.08 -20.47
C GLU A 143 -10.46 7.61 -20.15
N ALA A 144 -10.97 7.28 -18.97
CA ALA A 144 -12.25 7.82 -18.49
C ALA A 144 -12.19 9.33 -18.27
N GLU A 145 -11.11 9.82 -17.67
CA GLU A 145 -10.87 11.25 -17.43
C GLU A 145 -10.72 12.02 -18.77
N ALA A 146 -10.00 11.44 -19.73
CA ALA A 146 -9.84 12.03 -21.06
C ALA A 146 -11.21 12.19 -21.76
N LYS A 147 -12.07 11.16 -21.71
CA LYS A 147 -13.43 11.22 -22.27
C LYS A 147 -14.29 12.29 -21.60
N VAL A 148 -14.22 12.41 -20.27
CA VAL A 148 -14.95 13.44 -19.54
C VAL A 148 -14.45 14.84 -19.88
N ASN A 149 -13.13 15.02 -20.01
CA ASN A 149 -12.56 16.30 -20.42
C ASN A 149 -12.92 16.67 -21.84
N GLU A 150 -12.89 15.72 -22.78
CA GLU A 150 -13.31 15.94 -24.17
C GLU A 150 -14.79 16.33 -24.24
N ALA A 151 -15.65 15.64 -23.49
CA ALA A 151 -17.07 16.01 -23.40
C ALA A 151 -17.30 17.42 -22.80
N ARG A 152 -16.48 17.80 -21.78
CA ARG A 152 -16.54 19.17 -21.22
C ARG A 152 -16.11 20.25 -22.21
N ILE A 153 -15.03 19.97 -22.95
CA ILE A 153 -14.53 20.91 -23.98
C ILE A 153 -15.56 21.05 -25.08
N ALA A 154 -16.17 19.96 -25.54
CA ALA A 154 -17.21 19.97 -26.53
C ALA A 154 -18.46 20.75 -26.06
N ALA A 155 -18.88 20.52 -24.81
CA ALA A 155 -20.03 21.25 -24.22
C ALA A 155 -19.71 22.75 -24.03
N ALA A 156 -18.49 23.12 -23.66
CA ALA A 156 -18.07 24.51 -23.54
C ALA A 156 -18.03 25.18 -24.91
N ALA A 157 -17.51 24.51 -25.93
CA ALA A 157 -17.49 25.04 -27.30
C ALA A 157 -18.92 25.22 -27.88
N GLN A 158 -19.84 24.31 -27.57
CA GLN A 158 -21.25 24.45 -27.93
C GLN A 158 -21.88 25.64 -27.20
N ALA A 159 -21.69 25.79 -25.91
CA ALA A 159 -22.19 26.91 -25.15
C ALA A 159 -21.66 28.27 -25.63
N GLU A 160 -20.40 28.35 -26.05
CA GLU A 160 -19.81 29.55 -26.66
C GLU A 160 -20.41 29.84 -28.06
N ALA A 161 -20.64 28.79 -28.84
CA ALA A 161 -21.28 28.92 -30.15
C ALA A 161 -22.75 29.39 -30.02
N ASP A 162 -23.48 28.82 -29.06
CA ASP A 162 -24.88 29.22 -28.77
C ASP A 162 -24.95 30.66 -28.22
N ALA A 163 -24.00 31.05 -27.37
CA ALA A 163 -23.89 32.43 -26.86
C ALA A 163 -23.60 33.44 -27.98
N LYS A 164 -22.69 33.12 -28.89
CA LYS A 164 -22.41 33.96 -30.07
C LYS A 164 -23.58 34.05 -31.03
N ALA A 165 -24.29 32.94 -31.26
CA ALA A 165 -25.47 32.94 -32.10
C ALA A 165 -26.63 33.77 -31.46
N ALA A 166 -26.78 33.73 -30.15
CA ALA A 166 -27.73 34.55 -29.42
C ALA A 166 -27.36 36.04 -29.46
N GLU A 167 -26.08 36.40 -29.40
CA GLU A 167 -25.61 37.76 -29.49
C GLU A 167 -25.76 38.33 -30.93
N GLU A 168 -25.53 37.50 -31.94
CA GLU A 168 -25.73 37.85 -33.35
C GLU A 168 -27.22 38.01 -33.68
N ALA A 169 -28.08 37.16 -33.12
CA ALA A 169 -29.54 37.30 -33.24
C ALA A 169 -30.09 38.54 -32.50
N ALA A 170 -29.53 38.89 -31.36
CA ALA A 170 -29.87 40.11 -30.60
C ALA A 170 -29.41 41.41 -31.31
N ASN A 171 -28.38 41.32 -32.12
CA ASN A 171 -27.81 42.46 -32.87
C ASN A 171 -28.45 42.63 -34.26
N ALA A 172 -29.34 41.69 -34.67
CA ALA A 172 -30.00 41.67 -35.96
C ALA A 172 -31.42 42.30 -35.96
N GLU A 173 -31.90 42.89 -34.86
CA GLU A 173 -33.11 43.72 -34.80
C GLU A 173 -32.80 45.04 -34.06
N PRO A 174 -33.27 46.23 -34.50
CA PRO A 174 -34.07 46.58 -35.65
C PRO A 174 -33.50 47.74 -36.47
N VAL A 175 -33.68 47.73 -37.78
CA VAL A 175 -33.72 48.93 -38.59
C VAL A 175 -35.06 48.90 -39.40
N ALA A 176 -36.13 49.35 -38.81
CA ALA A 176 -37.29 49.81 -39.54
C ALA A 176 -38.22 50.65 -38.61
N GLU A 177 -38.32 51.91 -38.96
CA GLU A 177 -39.28 52.90 -38.58
C GLU A 177 -38.85 54.04 -37.72
N GLU A 178 -38.31 55.08 -38.37
CA GLU A 178 -38.51 56.44 -37.98
C GLU A 178 -38.58 57.32 -39.19
N THR A 179 -39.83 57.65 -39.56
CA THR A 179 -40.11 58.83 -40.38
C THR A 179 -41.20 59.65 -39.72
N THR A 180 -40.89 60.97 -39.65
CA THR A 180 -41.78 62.11 -39.47
C THR A 180 -42.31 62.35 -38.03
N GLU A 181 -42.20 63.48 -37.45
CA GLU A 181 -42.45 64.91 -37.81
C GLU A 181 -42.11 65.76 -36.57
N GLU A 182 -41.43 66.86 -36.83
CA GLU A 182 -41.78 68.30 -36.55
C GLU A 182 -41.35 68.83 -35.14
N THR A 183 -40.48 69.84 -35.27
CA THR A 183 -40.12 70.91 -34.32
C THR A 183 -41.34 71.85 -34.08
N PRO A 184 -41.35 72.88 -33.18
CA PRO A 184 -40.15 73.50 -32.50
C PRO A 184 -40.42 74.02 -31.06
N ALA A 185 -39.34 74.56 -30.51
CA ALA A 185 -39.29 75.80 -29.68
C ALA A 185 -39.36 75.70 -28.15
N ALA A 186 -38.32 76.27 -27.64
CA ALA A 186 -38.18 77.37 -26.67
C ALA A 186 -37.62 77.00 -25.26
N GLU A 187 -36.49 77.58 -25.10
CA GLU A 187 -36.05 78.39 -23.92
C GLU A 187 -36.19 77.81 -22.49
N ALA A 188 -35.21 77.75 -21.80
CA ALA A 188 -34.51 78.69 -20.92
C ALA A 188 -33.90 78.02 -19.72
N GLU A 189 -32.70 78.42 -19.53
CA GLU A 189 -32.05 78.80 -18.26
C GLU A 189 -32.14 77.94 -17.02
N GLY A 190 -31.00 77.70 -16.53
CA GLY A 190 -30.69 78.11 -15.15
C GLY A 190 -29.92 77.12 -14.29
N THR A 191 -28.64 77.38 -14.23
CA THR A 191 -27.81 77.55 -13.01
C THR A 191 -27.63 76.42 -12.01
N GLU A 192 -26.35 76.10 -11.85
CA GLU A 192 -25.57 76.08 -10.58
C GLU A 192 -26.08 75.08 -9.52
N ALA A 193 -25.26 74.39 -8.92
CA ALA A 193 -23.98 74.40 -8.26
C ALA A 193 -23.99 73.33 -7.13
N GLU A 194 -22.83 72.79 -6.91
CA GLU A 194 -22.24 72.35 -5.63
C GLU A 194 -23.08 71.58 -4.60
N ALA A 195 -22.65 70.42 -4.31
CA ALA A 195 -21.87 70.06 -3.12
C ALA A 195 -21.42 68.58 -3.18
#